data_034aff4f67807d53746d0f7f468c7999
#
_entry.id   034aff4f67807d53746d0f7f468c7999
#
_cell.length_a   1.000
_cell.length_b   1.000
_cell.length_c   1.000
_cell.angle_alpha   90.00
_cell.angle_beta   90.00
_cell.angle_gamma   90.00
#
_symmetry.space_group_name_H-M   'P 1'
#
loop_
_entity.id
_entity.type
_entity.pdbx_description
1 polymer ?
#
loop_
_entity_poly.entity_id
_entity_poly.type
_entity_poly.pdbx_seq_one_letter_code
_entity_poly.pdbx_strand_id
1 'polypeptide(L)'
;REVTEPQQIDAIIATCKIVSLAYTDAEGITIVPLNFGYVFDAESNHLTLYFHGSATGRKMDAVKAANNALPMAFEMATDCEVVEGRTLCNWGEAFKSIVGNGTASIIDDLDEARQGLALLMKQQAGMEHAEFTDQQVRAVTVWKVEADYLTAKVREKPQLHTH
;
A
#
# COMPACT_ATOMS: atom_id res chain seq x y z
N ARG A 1 -8.70 17.19 4.52
CA ARG A 1 -8.10 18.05 3.48
C ARG A 1 -7.23 17.21 2.57
N GLU A 2 -7.38 17.39 1.27
CA GLU A 2 -6.54 16.73 0.27
C GLU A 2 -5.09 17.22 0.35
N VAL A 3 -4.15 16.29 0.23
CA VAL A 3 -2.70 16.55 0.18
C VAL A 3 -2.22 16.19 -1.22
N THR A 4 -1.53 17.14 -1.85
CA THR A 4 -1.02 16.98 -3.22
C THR A 4 0.50 17.03 -3.31
N GLU A 5 1.19 17.46 -2.25
CA GLU A 5 2.66 17.52 -2.20
C GLU A 5 3.25 16.11 -2.20
N PRO A 6 4.08 15.74 -3.20
CA PRO A 6 4.62 14.39 -3.31
C PRO A 6 5.42 13.94 -2.09
N GLN A 7 6.17 14.84 -1.44
CA GLN A 7 6.94 14.49 -0.25
C GLN A 7 6.04 14.17 0.94
N GLN A 8 4.90 14.83 1.07
CA GLN A 8 3.91 14.52 2.11
C GLN A 8 3.21 13.19 1.84
N ILE A 9 2.91 12.90 0.58
CA ILE A 9 2.34 11.61 0.17
C ILE A 9 3.31 10.49 0.51
N ASP A 10 4.57 10.62 0.15
CA ASP A 10 5.62 9.62 0.46
C ASP A 10 5.76 9.42 1.97
N ALA A 11 5.75 10.48 2.75
CA ALA A 11 5.83 10.40 4.22
C ALA A 11 4.64 9.64 4.82
N ILE A 12 3.44 9.79 4.28
CA ILE A 12 2.26 9.03 4.71
C ILE A 12 2.45 7.55 4.42
N ILE A 13 2.86 7.20 3.21
CA ILE A 13 3.07 5.81 2.80
C ILE A 13 4.15 5.17 3.67
N ALA A 14 5.25 5.87 3.94
CA ALA A 14 6.35 5.38 4.75
C ALA A 14 5.93 5.01 6.18
N THR A 15 4.90 5.66 6.72
CA THR A 15 4.39 5.40 8.07
C THR A 15 3.40 4.23 8.12
N CYS A 16 2.77 3.88 7.00
CA CYS A 16 1.78 2.80 6.93
C CYS A 16 2.46 1.43 6.92
N LYS A 17 1.88 0.46 7.63
CA LYS A 17 2.39 -0.92 7.70
C LYS A 17 1.50 -1.91 6.95
N ILE A 18 0.23 -1.61 6.81
CA ILE A 18 -0.76 -2.47 6.18
C ILE A 18 -1.47 -1.68 5.08
N VAL A 19 -1.66 -2.31 3.94
CA VAL A 19 -2.52 -1.83 2.87
C VAL A 19 -3.68 -2.81 2.70
N SER A 20 -4.89 -2.29 2.55
CA SER A 20 -6.06 -3.08 2.18
C SER A 20 -6.23 -3.04 0.68
N LEU A 21 -6.29 -4.22 0.05
CA LEU A 21 -6.51 -4.38 -1.38
C LEU A 21 -7.90 -4.94 -1.64
N ALA A 22 -8.62 -4.33 -2.57
CA ALA A 22 -9.94 -4.79 -2.99
C ALA A 22 -9.91 -5.16 -4.47
N TYR A 23 -10.56 -6.27 -4.80
CA TYR A 23 -10.69 -6.72 -6.18
C TYR A 23 -11.97 -7.55 -6.35
N THR A 24 -12.32 -7.81 -7.60
CA THR A 24 -13.46 -8.66 -7.97
C THR A 24 -12.96 -9.88 -8.74
N ASP A 25 -13.46 -11.06 -8.40
CA ASP A 25 -13.26 -12.30 -9.15
C ASP A 25 -14.60 -13.04 -9.33
N ALA A 26 -14.54 -14.30 -9.76
CA ALA A 26 -15.76 -15.10 -9.98
C ALA A 26 -16.60 -15.29 -8.70
N GLU A 27 -15.99 -15.20 -7.52
CA GLU A 27 -16.68 -15.33 -6.23
C GLU A 27 -17.27 -14.01 -5.73
N GLY A 28 -16.94 -12.88 -6.39
CA GLY A 28 -17.45 -11.55 -6.05
C GLY A 28 -16.38 -10.60 -5.57
N ILE A 29 -16.81 -9.51 -4.94
CA ILE A 29 -15.95 -8.48 -4.40
C ILE A 29 -15.31 -8.99 -3.11
N THR A 30 -14.01 -8.77 -2.97
CA THR A 30 -13.28 -9.12 -1.74
C THR A 30 -12.26 -8.05 -1.38
N ILE A 31 -11.85 -8.06 -0.12
CA ILE A 31 -10.82 -7.17 0.41
C ILE A 31 -9.86 -7.99 1.27
N VAL A 32 -8.57 -7.66 1.20
CA VAL A 32 -7.53 -8.34 1.97
C VAL A 32 -6.50 -7.33 2.50
N PRO A 33 -6.18 -7.36 3.81
CA PRO A 33 -5.10 -6.57 4.38
C PRO A 33 -3.76 -7.29 4.19
N LEU A 34 -2.75 -6.57 3.73
CA LEU A 34 -1.42 -7.12 3.49
C LEU A 34 -0.34 -6.14 3.93
N ASN A 35 0.80 -6.68 4.38
CA ASN A 35 2.02 -5.90 4.49
C ASN A 35 2.62 -5.69 3.09
N PHE A 36 3.39 -4.65 2.91
CA PHE A 36 3.88 -4.21 1.61
C PHE A 36 5.24 -3.56 1.69
N GLY A 37 5.93 -3.50 0.55
CA GLY A 37 7.00 -2.56 0.26
C GLY A 37 6.56 -1.63 -0.85
N TYR A 38 7.30 -0.56 -1.11
CA TYR A 38 6.88 0.38 -2.14
C TYR A 38 8.04 1.14 -2.76
N VAL A 39 7.78 1.66 -3.95
CA VAL A 39 8.54 2.74 -4.59
C VAL A 39 7.54 3.85 -4.92
N PHE A 40 7.88 5.07 -4.57
CA PHE A 40 7.11 6.24 -4.95
C PHE A 40 8.00 7.23 -5.69
N ASP A 41 7.68 7.49 -6.95
CA ASP A 41 8.36 8.49 -7.77
C ASP A 41 7.66 9.83 -7.61
N ALA A 42 8.31 10.75 -6.90
CA ALA A 42 7.78 12.08 -6.60
C ALA A 42 7.60 12.95 -7.86
N GLU A 43 8.38 12.72 -8.92
CA GLU A 43 8.28 13.50 -10.15
C GLU A 43 7.04 13.14 -10.96
N SER A 44 6.73 11.83 -11.07
CA SER A 44 5.59 11.32 -11.83
C SER A 44 4.36 11.04 -10.97
N ASN A 45 4.47 11.12 -9.64
CA ASN A 45 3.44 10.71 -8.69
C ASN A 45 3.07 9.22 -8.84
N HIS A 46 3.99 8.40 -9.31
CA HIS A 46 3.75 6.99 -9.56
C HIS A 46 4.12 6.14 -8.36
N LEU A 47 3.17 5.37 -7.87
CA LEU A 47 3.33 4.43 -6.75
C LEU A 47 3.31 3.00 -7.27
N THR A 48 4.30 2.21 -6.84
CA THR A 48 4.30 0.75 -7.00
C THR A 48 4.35 0.11 -5.62
N LEU A 49 3.38 -0.75 -5.35
CA LEU A 49 3.30 -1.56 -4.13
C LEU A 49 3.82 -2.97 -4.43
N TYR A 50 4.67 -3.49 -3.55
CA TYR A 50 5.26 -4.83 -3.69
C TYR A 50 4.77 -5.76 -2.58
N PHE A 51 4.50 -7.00 -2.96
CA PHE A 51 3.98 -8.06 -2.10
C PHE A 51 4.69 -9.37 -2.37
N HIS A 52 4.64 -10.28 -1.40
CA HIS A 52 5.08 -11.65 -1.60
C HIS A 52 4.12 -12.64 -0.96
N GLY A 53 4.17 -13.87 -1.42
CA GLY A 53 3.34 -14.91 -0.87
C GLY A 53 3.47 -16.23 -1.62
N SER A 54 2.44 -17.08 -1.48
CA SER A 54 2.34 -18.34 -2.21
C SER A 54 1.98 -18.08 -3.68
N ALA A 55 2.45 -18.97 -4.54
CA ALA A 55 2.08 -18.98 -5.97
C ALA A 55 0.62 -19.39 -6.20
N THR A 56 -0.05 -19.92 -5.17
CA THR A 56 -1.42 -20.43 -5.24
C THR A 56 -2.32 -19.64 -4.29
N GLY A 57 -3.63 -19.76 -4.49
CA GLY A 57 -4.64 -19.14 -3.70
C GLY A 57 -5.50 -18.17 -4.50
N ARG A 58 -6.55 -17.66 -3.88
CA ARG A 58 -7.59 -16.84 -4.53
C ARG A 58 -7.02 -15.63 -5.26
N LYS A 59 -6.12 -14.88 -4.61
CA LYS A 59 -5.53 -13.67 -5.20
C LYS A 59 -4.74 -13.99 -6.47
N MET A 60 -3.87 -14.97 -6.38
CA MET A 60 -3.01 -15.35 -7.51
C MET A 60 -3.82 -15.95 -8.66
N ASP A 61 -4.84 -16.73 -8.34
CA ASP A 61 -5.77 -17.26 -9.34
C ASP A 61 -6.49 -16.14 -10.08
N ALA A 62 -6.93 -15.11 -9.35
CA ALA A 62 -7.61 -13.94 -9.92
C ALA A 62 -6.67 -13.13 -10.83
N VAL A 63 -5.41 -12.92 -10.41
CA VAL A 63 -4.42 -12.22 -11.24
C VAL A 63 -4.13 -12.99 -12.51
N LYS A 64 -3.96 -14.31 -12.43
CA LYS A 64 -3.72 -15.19 -13.60
C LYS A 64 -4.92 -15.21 -14.55
N ALA A 65 -6.15 -15.29 -14.01
CA ALA A 65 -7.38 -15.28 -14.79
C ALA A 65 -7.59 -13.94 -15.53
N ALA A 66 -7.02 -12.86 -15.02
CA ALA A 66 -7.03 -11.53 -15.63
C ALA A 66 -5.82 -11.28 -16.56
N ASN A 67 -5.18 -12.34 -17.06
CA ASN A 67 -3.99 -12.26 -17.91
C ASN A 67 -2.85 -11.42 -17.29
N ASN A 68 -2.61 -11.62 -16.00
CA ASN A 68 -1.59 -10.92 -15.22
C ASN A 68 -1.79 -9.39 -15.18
N ALA A 69 -3.03 -8.94 -15.21
CA ALA A 69 -3.41 -7.52 -15.18
C ALA A 69 -4.78 -7.35 -14.48
N LEU A 70 -4.81 -7.59 -13.16
CA LEU A 70 -6.04 -7.51 -12.39
C LEU A 70 -6.25 -6.11 -11.81
N PRO A 71 -7.35 -5.43 -12.13
CA PRO A 71 -7.68 -4.17 -11.46
C PRO A 71 -7.89 -4.36 -9.97
N MET A 72 -7.25 -3.51 -9.17
CA MET A 72 -7.41 -3.47 -7.73
C MET A 72 -7.59 -2.04 -7.24
N ALA A 73 -8.37 -1.87 -6.18
CA ALA A 73 -8.38 -0.66 -5.39
C ALA A 73 -7.57 -0.89 -4.12
N PHE A 74 -6.99 0.16 -3.56
CA PHE A 74 -6.22 0.06 -2.33
C PHE A 74 -6.48 1.24 -1.40
N GLU A 75 -6.28 0.99 -0.12
CA GLU A 75 -6.40 1.99 0.94
C GLU A 75 -5.37 1.70 2.03
N MET A 76 -4.75 2.75 2.56
CA MET A 76 -3.94 2.68 3.76
C MET A 76 -4.19 3.92 4.62
N ALA A 77 -4.08 3.75 5.94
CA ALA A 77 -4.27 4.85 6.88
C ALA A 77 -3.25 4.74 8.03
N THR A 78 -2.90 5.89 8.59
CA THR A 78 -1.95 5.98 9.68
C THR A 78 -2.26 7.19 10.55
N ASP A 79 -1.60 7.28 11.71
CA ASP A 79 -1.72 8.38 12.66
C ASP A 79 -3.18 8.62 13.07
N CYS A 80 -3.92 7.53 13.27
CA CYS A 80 -5.32 7.58 13.69
C CYS A 80 -5.41 7.92 15.17
N GLU A 81 -6.12 9.00 15.51
CA GLU A 81 -6.30 9.47 16.89
C GLU A 81 -7.68 10.06 17.06
N VAL A 82 -8.39 9.62 18.09
CA VAL A 82 -9.71 10.17 18.43
C VAL A 82 -9.55 11.62 18.88
N VAL A 83 -10.39 12.50 18.36
CA VAL A 83 -10.44 13.92 18.71
C VAL A 83 -11.73 14.18 19.47
N GLU A 84 -11.60 14.63 20.72
CA GLU A 84 -12.73 14.97 21.58
C GLU A 84 -13.42 16.26 21.10
N GLY A 85 -14.75 16.24 21.08
CA GLY A 85 -15.57 17.38 20.73
C GLY A 85 -16.39 17.86 21.93
N ARG A 86 -16.90 19.10 21.84
CA ARG A 86 -17.75 19.67 22.89
C ARG A 86 -19.06 18.93 23.08
N THR A 87 -19.59 18.36 22.02
CA THR A 87 -20.77 17.50 22.01
C THR A 87 -20.42 16.17 21.35
N LEU A 88 -21.20 15.14 21.60
CA LEU A 88 -20.91 13.81 21.02
C LEU A 88 -20.87 13.83 19.50
N CYS A 89 -21.69 14.64 18.86
CA CYS A 89 -21.70 14.78 17.39
C CYS A 89 -20.44 15.46 16.83
N ASN A 90 -19.67 16.16 17.66
CA ASN A 90 -18.46 16.87 17.28
C ASN A 90 -17.18 16.06 17.51
N TRP A 91 -17.29 14.87 18.11
CA TRP A 91 -16.16 13.95 18.18
C TRP A 91 -15.77 13.51 16.78
N GLY A 92 -14.49 13.31 16.57
CA GLY A 92 -13.97 12.88 15.30
C GLY A 92 -12.66 12.17 15.45
N GLU A 93 -11.98 11.97 14.33
CA GLU A 93 -10.70 11.28 14.30
C GLU A 93 -9.73 12.03 13.41
N ALA A 94 -8.53 12.27 13.92
CA ALA A 94 -7.39 12.70 13.11
C ALA A 94 -6.81 11.47 12.42
N PHE A 95 -6.43 11.60 11.17
CA PHE A 95 -5.84 10.51 10.38
C PHE A 95 -5.10 11.04 9.15
N LYS A 96 -4.29 10.18 8.59
CA LYS A 96 -3.67 10.35 7.27
C LYS A 96 -3.97 9.11 6.45
N SER A 97 -4.40 9.29 5.21
CA SER A 97 -4.79 8.16 4.36
C SER A 97 -4.39 8.35 2.91
N ILE A 98 -4.21 7.22 2.25
CA ILE A 98 -4.03 7.13 0.80
C ILE A 98 -5.10 6.17 0.28
N VAL A 99 -5.78 6.58 -0.77
CA VAL A 99 -6.74 5.76 -1.51
C VAL A 99 -6.38 5.81 -2.98
N GLY A 100 -6.43 4.69 -3.65
CA GLY A 100 -6.14 4.66 -5.07
C GLY A 100 -6.61 3.38 -5.74
N ASN A 101 -6.28 3.26 -7.00
CA ASN A 101 -6.50 2.06 -7.78
C ASN A 101 -5.31 1.82 -8.72
N GLY A 102 -5.20 0.60 -9.17
CA GLY A 102 -4.11 0.20 -10.03
C GLY A 102 -4.30 -1.18 -10.60
N THR A 103 -3.22 -1.74 -11.10
CA THR A 103 -3.20 -3.03 -11.77
C THR A 103 -2.21 -3.96 -11.07
N ALA A 104 -2.71 -5.12 -10.65
CA ALA A 104 -1.90 -6.16 -10.02
C ALA A 104 -1.31 -7.10 -11.08
N SER A 105 -0.03 -7.41 -10.93
CA SER A 105 0.67 -8.37 -11.78
C SER A 105 1.73 -9.16 -11.00
N ILE A 106 1.94 -10.41 -11.40
CA ILE A 106 3.01 -11.26 -10.88
C ILE A 106 4.31 -10.87 -11.58
N ILE A 107 5.39 -10.77 -10.82
CA ILE A 107 6.70 -10.37 -11.31
C ILE A 107 7.50 -11.61 -11.70
N ASP A 108 7.89 -11.70 -12.97
CA ASP A 108 8.74 -12.80 -13.48
C ASP A 108 10.23 -12.43 -13.47
N ASP A 109 10.56 -11.14 -13.61
CA ASP A 109 11.94 -10.67 -13.58
C ASP A 109 12.56 -10.85 -12.18
N LEU A 110 13.64 -11.63 -12.13
CA LEU A 110 14.32 -11.97 -10.89
C LEU A 110 14.87 -10.76 -10.16
N ASP A 111 15.41 -9.78 -10.88
CA ASP A 111 15.99 -8.59 -10.29
C ASP A 111 14.92 -7.66 -9.72
N GLU A 112 13.81 -7.48 -10.41
CA GLU A 112 12.66 -6.71 -9.88
C GLU A 112 12.05 -7.42 -8.66
N ALA A 113 11.90 -8.73 -8.70
CA ALA A 113 11.40 -9.51 -7.57
C ALA A 113 12.31 -9.37 -6.35
N ARG A 114 13.62 -9.41 -6.53
CA ARG A 114 14.61 -9.21 -5.46
C ARG A 114 14.48 -7.80 -4.86
N GLN A 115 14.34 -6.79 -5.70
CA GLN A 115 14.13 -5.41 -5.25
C GLN A 115 12.84 -5.27 -4.45
N GLY A 116 11.76 -5.88 -4.91
CA GLY A 116 10.47 -5.89 -4.21
C GLY A 116 10.56 -6.50 -2.81
N LEU A 117 11.27 -7.62 -2.67
CA LEU A 117 11.51 -8.25 -1.36
C LEU A 117 12.36 -7.35 -0.44
N ALA A 118 13.39 -6.70 -0.97
CA ALA A 118 14.21 -5.77 -0.19
C ALA A 118 13.38 -4.58 0.30
N LEU A 119 12.51 -4.04 -0.53
CA LEU A 119 11.60 -2.93 -0.16
C LEU A 119 10.58 -3.36 0.89
N LEU A 120 10.09 -4.60 0.84
CA LEU A 120 9.25 -5.18 1.88
C LEU A 120 9.97 -5.19 3.23
N MET A 121 11.20 -5.66 3.28
CA MET A 121 11.99 -5.70 4.50
C MET A 121 12.31 -4.30 5.04
N LYS A 122 12.57 -3.36 4.16
CA LYS A 122 12.75 -1.97 4.54
C LYS A 122 11.50 -1.40 5.21
N GLN A 123 10.35 -1.58 4.59
CA GLN A 123 9.06 -1.04 5.08
C GLN A 123 8.64 -1.69 6.39
N GLN A 124 8.77 -3.00 6.50
CA GLN A 124 8.25 -3.75 7.64
C GLN A 124 9.22 -3.80 8.82
N ALA A 125 10.51 -3.91 8.55
CA ALA A 125 11.53 -4.15 9.57
C ALA A 125 12.62 -3.07 9.65
N GLY A 126 12.58 -2.04 8.81
CA GLY A 126 13.59 -0.98 8.78
C GLY A 126 14.95 -1.43 8.26
N MET A 127 15.01 -2.55 7.53
CA MET A 127 16.28 -3.07 6.96
C MET A 127 16.62 -2.36 5.66
N GLU A 128 17.65 -1.54 5.66
CA GLU A 128 18.05 -0.75 4.48
C GLU A 128 18.76 -1.58 3.40
N HIS A 129 19.41 -2.69 3.77
CA HIS A 129 20.28 -3.48 2.89
C HIS A 129 19.98 -4.97 2.99
N ALA A 130 18.70 -5.36 2.94
CA ALA A 130 18.35 -6.77 2.93
C ALA A 130 18.77 -7.42 1.60
N GLU A 131 19.54 -8.51 1.69
CA GLU A 131 20.01 -9.25 0.53
C GLU A 131 19.36 -10.61 0.45
N PHE A 132 19.02 -11.02 -0.77
CA PHE A 132 18.38 -12.30 -1.05
C PHE A 132 19.15 -13.05 -2.13
N THR A 133 19.39 -14.34 -1.90
CA THR A 133 19.93 -15.21 -2.94
C THR A 133 18.86 -15.48 -4.02
N ASP A 134 19.29 -15.87 -5.21
CA ASP A 134 18.36 -16.24 -6.28
C ASP A 134 17.41 -17.35 -5.85
N GLN A 135 17.90 -18.33 -5.09
CA GLN A 135 17.09 -19.43 -4.57
C GLN A 135 15.98 -18.91 -3.63
N GLN A 136 16.31 -17.96 -2.75
CA GLN A 136 15.34 -17.36 -1.84
C GLN A 136 14.26 -16.59 -2.60
N VAL A 137 14.66 -15.83 -3.62
CA VAL A 137 13.71 -15.09 -4.46
C VAL A 137 12.77 -16.04 -5.20
N ARG A 138 13.29 -17.13 -5.76
CA ARG A 138 12.51 -18.12 -6.48
C ARG A 138 11.58 -18.96 -5.60
N ALA A 139 11.86 -19.02 -4.30
CA ALA A 139 11.05 -19.79 -3.35
C ALA A 139 9.70 -19.16 -3.02
N VAL A 140 9.50 -17.89 -3.37
CA VAL A 140 8.26 -17.14 -3.13
C VAL A 140 7.77 -16.52 -4.43
N THR A 141 6.47 -16.19 -4.45
CA THR A 141 5.91 -15.39 -5.54
C THR A 141 5.91 -13.93 -5.12
N VAL A 142 6.59 -13.09 -5.92
CA VAL A 142 6.57 -11.64 -5.74
C VAL A 142 5.62 -11.06 -6.78
N TRP A 143 4.78 -10.15 -6.34
CA TRP A 143 3.82 -9.49 -7.20
C TRP A 143 3.69 -8.02 -6.80
N LYS A 144 3.08 -7.23 -7.66
CA LYS A 144 2.98 -5.79 -7.47
C LYS A 144 1.61 -5.25 -7.85
N VAL A 145 1.31 -4.07 -7.31
CA VAL A 145 0.22 -3.21 -7.81
C VAL A 145 0.86 -1.90 -8.26
N GLU A 146 0.72 -1.58 -9.54
CA GLU A 146 1.10 -0.28 -10.08
C GLU A 146 -0.11 0.64 -10.04
N ALA A 147 -0.01 1.75 -9.33
CA ALA A 147 -1.11 2.68 -9.17
C ALA A 147 -1.33 3.49 -10.46
N ASP A 148 -2.56 3.50 -10.94
CA ASP A 148 -3.00 4.37 -12.03
C ASP A 148 -3.40 5.75 -11.50
N TYR A 149 -3.89 5.77 -10.26
CA TYR A 149 -4.39 6.96 -9.61
C TYR A 149 -4.34 6.80 -8.09
N LEU A 150 -4.02 7.87 -7.39
CA LEU A 150 -4.11 7.92 -5.94
C LEU A 150 -4.49 9.31 -5.44
N THR A 151 -5.12 9.36 -4.28
CA THR A 151 -5.37 10.57 -3.51
C THR A 151 -4.90 10.40 -2.08
N ALA A 152 -4.42 11.48 -1.49
CA ALA A 152 -4.01 11.52 -0.10
C ALA A 152 -4.88 12.51 0.66
N LYS A 153 -5.23 12.17 1.89
CA LYS A 153 -6.05 12.98 2.76
C LYS A 153 -5.44 13.05 4.15
N VAL A 154 -5.43 14.24 4.71
CA VAL A 154 -5.02 14.48 6.10
C VAL A 154 -6.14 15.21 6.84
N ARG A 155 -6.51 14.66 7.98
CA ARG A 155 -7.31 15.35 8.98
C ARG A 155 -6.45 15.53 10.22
N GLU A 156 -6.04 16.77 10.48
CA GLU A 156 -5.16 17.10 11.59
C GLU A 156 -5.96 17.22 12.90
N LYS A 157 -5.24 16.94 14.00
CA LYS A 157 -5.76 17.20 15.33
C LYS A 157 -5.90 18.73 15.51
N PRO A 158 -7.04 19.25 15.99
CA PRO A 158 -7.17 20.67 16.28
C PRO A 158 -6.10 21.12 17.25
N GLN A 159 -5.43 22.24 16.93
CA GLN A 159 -4.51 22.88 17.86
C GLN A 159 -5.34 23.51 18.99
N LEU A 160 -5.08 23.07 20.22
CA LEU A 160 -5.62 23.76 21.38
C LEU A 160 -4.88 25.09 21.48
N HIS A 161 -5.57 26.18 21.16
CA HIS A 161 -5.09 27.50 21.52
C HIS A 161 -5.23 27.61 23.05
N THR A 162 -4.13 27.45 23.75
CA THR A 162 -4.02 27.83 25.17
C THR A 162 -4.05 29.37 25.21
N HIS A 163 -5.15 29.89 25.67
CA HIS A 163 -5.23 31.31 26.05
C HIS A 163 -4.65 31.51 27.44
#